data_47537a68be993620cff557be103a31a8
#
_entry.id   47537a68be993620cff557be103a31a8
#
_cell.length_a   1.000
_cell.length_b   1.000
_cell.length_c   1.000
_cell.angle_alpha   90.00
_cell.angle_beta   90.00
_cell.angle_gamma   90.00
#
_symmetry.space_group_name_H-M   'P 1'
#
loop_
_entity.id
_entity.type
_entity.pdbx_description
1 polymer ?
#
loop_
_entity_poly.entity_id
_entity_poly.type
_entity_poly.pdbx_seq_one_letter_code
_entity_poly.pdbx_strand_id
1 'polypeptide(L)'
;MQQLGRGTRNYLGKEALYVVDVVDSYGPALQPWSLHSIFNLTDYRPFADVFNPNAAPVGEEIVLDHLYESERILRPIKLFNFEDEFGDYVNDEQLARELFVSTGTVKNWVKNQSIVPDKQLPFGDKMLNYYKQSRVHEIREEKNLKLRSEATRRADFFEFLEQRDYTFSFKIIFLLLMLKHADKTGEVSLTLLIDDYQSFYKDLLTKYGKAEKPNSPLNNEEFLNDKSRLTKSILQNPFEKFERKSFMYHAKDLDKLAFDAVLWEKLESSDIELIRKQMFEDGKSYFDKYVRENAFSESFLMFQ
;
A
#
# COMPACT_ATOMS: atom_id res chain seq x y z
N MET A 1 8.87 -20.93 -13.58
CA MET A 1 8.95 -22.39 -13.36
C MET A 1 9.11 -22.78 -11.90
N GLN A 2 10.10 -22.29 -11.14
CA GLN A 2 10.27 -22.69 -9.72
C GLN A 2 9.07 -22.33 -8.81
N GLN A 3 8.34 -21.26 -9.07
CA GLN A 3 7.17 -20.87 -8.29
C GLN A 3 5.99 -21.80 -8.52
N LEU A 4 5.74 -22.17 -9.76
CA LEU A 4 4.73 -23.17 -10.12
C LEU A 4 5.03 -24.53 -9.50
N GLY A 5 6.31 -24.99 -9.61
CA GLY A 5 6.74 -26.26 -9.01
C GLY A 5 6.58 -26.33 -7.49
N ARG A 6 6.62 -25.21 -6.79
CA ARG A 6 6.32 -25.17 -5.35
C ARG A 6 4.80 -25.25 -5.08
N GLY A 7 4.00 -24.62 -5.93
CA GLY A 7 2.55 -24.62 -5.82
C GLY A 7 1.94 -25.99 -6.16
N THR A 8 2.55 -26.80 -7.01
CA THR A 8 2.04 -28.11 -7.42
C THR A 8 2.31 -29.23 -6.41
N ARG A 9 3.08 -28.96 -5.34
CA ARG A 9 3.30 -29.98 -4.30
C ARG A 9 2.01 -30.27 -3.55
N ASN A 10 1.70 -31.56 -3.44
CA ASN A 10 0.56 -32.03 -2.69
C ASN A 10 0.83 -32.02 -1.20
N TYR A 11 -0.12 -31.54 -0.43
CA TYR A 11 -0.19 -31.75 1.02
C TYR A 11 -1.65 -31.83 1.45
N LEU A 12 -1.86 -32.40 2.60
CA LEU A 12 -3.19 -32.68 3.14
C LEU A 12 -4.04 -31.40 3.20
N GLY A 13 -5.23 -31.41 2.62
CA GLY A 13 -6.16 -30.26 2.60
C GLY A 13 -5.98 -29.28 1.44
N LYS A 14 -5.07 -29.55 0.50
CA LYS A 14 -4.93 -28.74 -0.71
C LYS A 14 -5.82 -29.29 -1.82
N GLU A 15 -6.85 -28.55 -2.18
CA GLU A 15 -7.81 -28.95 -3.21
C GLU A 15 -7.38 -28.48 -4.61
N ALA A 16 -6.77 -27.30 -4.72
CA ALA A 16 -6.36 -26.75 -6.00
C ALA A 16 -5.15 -25.79 -5.90
N LEU A 17 -4.51 -25.53 -7.02
CA LEU A 17 -3.56 -24.45 -7.22
C LEU A 17 -4.17 -23.44 -8.18
N TYR A 18 -4.43 -22.23 -7.68
CA TYR A 18 -4.86 -21.13 -8.54
C TYR A 18 -3.63 -20.38 -9.02
N VAL A 19 -3.50 -20.22 -10.32
CA VAL A 19 -2.45 -19.43 -10.97
C VAL A 19 -3.15 -18.31 -11.72
N VAL A 20 -2.97 -17.07 -11.22
CA VAL A 20 -3.42 -15.88 -11.94
C VAL A 20 -2.20 -15.34 -12.68
N ASP A 21 -2.21 -15.46 -13.98
CA ASP A 21 -1.20 -14.87 -14.85
C ASP A 21 -1.68 -13.49 -15.27
N VAL A 22 -1.00 -12.45 -14.76
CA VAL A 22 -1.25 -11.07 -15.18
C VAL A 22 -0.54 -10.92 -16.52
N VAL A 23 -1.32 -10.79 -17.57
CA VAL A 23 -0.83 -10.61 -18.95
C VAL A 23 0.20 -9.49 -18.99
N ASP A 24 1.28 -9.72 -19.72
CA ASP A 24 2.52 -8.91 -19.86
C ASP A 24 3.65 -9.20 -18.84
N SER A 25 3.39 -9.97 -17.78
CA SER A 25 4.47 -10.31 -16.83
C SER A 25 5.44 -11.38 -17.37
N TYR A 26 5.01 -12.19 -18.34
CA TYR A 26 5.76 -13.33 -18.85
C TYR A 26 6.05 -13.28 -20.35
N GLY A 27 5.76 -12.18 -20.99
CA GLY A 27 5.95 -12.02 -22.44
C GLY A 27 4.94 -12.80 -23.29
N PRO A 28 5.19 -12.96 -24.59
CA PRO A 28 4.25 -13.61 -25.50
C PRO A 28 3.86 -15.02 -25.05
N ALA A 29 2.59 -15.37 -25.15
CA ALA A 29 2.05 -16.67 -24.76
C ALA A 29 2.72 -17.88 -25.46
N LEU A 30 3.41 -17.63 -26.54
CA LEU A 30 4.13 -18.64 -27.33
C LEU A 30 5.52 -19.02 -26.77
N GLN A 31 5.92 -18.42 -25.66
CA GLN A 31 7.21 -18.80 -25.05
C GLN A 31 7.13 -20.21 -24.47
N PRO A 32 8.20 -21.02 -24.56
CA PRO A 32 8.21 -22.42 -24.12
C PRO A 32 7.88 -22.63 -22.63
N TRP A 33 7.99 -21.58 -21.85
CA TRP A 33 7.74 -21.57 -20.41
C TRP A 33 6.39 -20.96 -20.03
N SER A 34 5.57 -20.57 -21.00
CA SER A 34 4.20 -20.10 -20.73
C SER A 34 3.33 -21.24 -20.20
N LEU A 35 2.29 -20.91 -19.43
CA LEU A 35 1.30 -21.89 -18.97
C LEU A 35 0.69 -22.64 -20.14
N HIS A 36 0.44 -21.93 -21.24
CA HIS A 36 -0.08 -22.47 -22.48
C HIS A 36 0.81 -23.61 -23.03
N SER A 37 2.12 -23.38 -23.15
CA SER A 37 3.08 -24.39 -23.62
C SER A 37 3.29 -25.51 -22.61
N ILE A 38 3.29 -25.20 -21.30
CA ILE A 38 3.48 -26.19 -20.25
C ILE A 38 2.32 -27.20 -20.19
N PHE A 39 1.10 -26.72 -20.41
CA PHE A 39 -0.10 -27.58 -20.37
C PHE A 39 -0.60 -28.01 -21.73
N ASN A 40 0.14 -27.68 -22.79
CA ASN A 40 -0.19 -28.05 -24.16
C ASN A 40 -1.59 -27.60 -24.60
N LEU A 41 -1.98 -26.38 -24.22
CA LEU A 41 -3.29 -25.81 -24.49
C LEU A 41 -3.35 -25.27 -25.91
N THR A 42 -4.26 -25.74 -26.73
CA THR A 42 -4.39 -25.34 -28.14
C THR A 42 -5.26 -24.10 -28.35
N ASP A 43 -6.11 -23.80 -27.39
CA ASP A 43 -7.15 -22.77 -27.52
C ASP A 43 -6.86 -21.46 -26.78
N TYR A 44 -5.68 -21.38 -26.15
CA TYR A 44 -5.27 -20.16 -25.46
C TYR A 44 -4.99 -19.06 -26.48
N ARG A 45 -5.61 -17.91 -26.25
CA ARG A 45 -5.33 -16.69 -27.02
C ARG A 45 -4.78 -15.61 -26.10
N PRO A 46 -3.66 -14.98 -26.45
CA PRO A 46 -3.09 -13.89 -25.65
C PRO A 46 -4.06 -12.71 -25.58
N PHE A 47 -4.01 -12.00 -24.48
CA PHE A 47 -4.86 -10.83 -24.20
C PHE A 47 -4.72 -9.70 -25.24
N ALA A 48 -3.62 -9.70 -26.01
CA ALA A 48 -3.42 -8.78 -27.13
C ALA A 48 -4.51 -8.91 -28.22
N ASP A 49 -5.23 -10.04 -28.28
CA ASP A 49 -6.34 -10.24 -29.19
C ASP A 49 -7.66 -9.59 -28.72
N VAL A 50 -7.67 -8.96 -27.55
CA VAL A 50 -8.83 -8.19 -27.03
C VAL A 50 -9.29 -7.10 -27.99
N PHE A 51 -8.39 -6.59 -28.84
CA PHE A 51 -8.74 -5.61 -29.87
C PHE A 51 -9.38 -6.25 -31.12
N ASN A 52 -9.49 -7.56 -31.19
CA ASN A 52 -10.21 -8.25 -32.27
C ASN A 52 -11.63 -8.61 -31.78
N PRO A 53 -12.68 -7.88 -32.24
CA PRO A 53 -14.06 -8.13 -31.80
C PRO A 53 -14.59 -9.53 -32.16
N ASN A 54 -13.89 -10.26 -33.03
CA ASN A 54 -14.22 -11.63 -33.42
C ASN A 54 -13.36 -12.67 -32.69
N ALA A 55 -12.46 -12.26 -31.79
CA ALA A 55 -11.72 -13.21 -30.98
C ALA A 55 -12.67 -13.85 -29.96
N ALA A 56 -12.57 -15.16 -29.83
CA ALA A 56 -13.27 -15.85 -28.74
C ALA A 56 -12.82 -15.25 -27.38
N PRO A 57 -13.70 -15.23 -26.38
CA PRO A 57 -13.38 -14.65 -25.08
C PRO A 57 -12.08 -15.27 -24.57
N VAL A 58 -11.15 -14.39 -24.24
CA VAL A 58 -9.84 -14.73 -23.71
C VAL A 58 -10.01 -15.03 -22.24
N GLY A 59 -9.50 -16.16 -21.80
CA GLY A 59 -9.44 -16.49 -20.38
C GLY A 59 -10.42 -17.58 -19.95
N GLU A 60 -10.16 -18.76 -20.42
CA GLU A 60 -10.60 -19.93 -19.68
C GLU A 60 -9.56 -20.18 -18.59
N GLU A 61 -9.96 -20.07 -17.35
CA GLU A 61 -9.18 -20.56 -16.22
C GLU A 61 -9.18 -22.08 -16.29
N ILE A 62 -8.00 -22.66 -16.36
CA ILE A 62 -7.86 -24.11 -16.35
C ILE A 62 -7.50 -24.52 -14.94
N VAL A 63 -8.46 -25.10 -14.24
CA VAL A 63 -8.21 -25.75 -12.96
C VAL A 63 -7.70 -27.15 -13.20
N LEU A 64 -6.48 -27.41 -12.75
CA LEU A 64 -5.98 -28.77 -12.57
C LEU A 64 -6.63 -29.32 -11.31
N ASP A 65 -7.79 -29.95 -11.49
CA ASP A 65 -8.48 -30.62 -10.39
C ASP A 65 -7.70 -31.90 -10.04
N HIS A 66 -7.26 -31.97 -8.81
CA HIS A 66 -6.50 -33.09 -8.30
C HIS A 66 -7.49 -34.14 -7.83
N LEU A 67 -7.99 -34.92 -8.74
CA LEU A 67 -8.72 -36.14 -8.40
C LEU A 67 -7.73 -37.28 -8.16
N TYR A 68 -7.99 -38.00 -7.09
CA TYR A 68 -7.27 -39.15 -6.63
C TYR A 68 -6.89 -40.12 -7.78
N GLU A 69 -5.63 -40.44 -7.76
CA GLU A 69 -5.01 -41.67 -8.28
C GLU A 69 -4.68 -41.79 -9.76
N SER A 70 -5.26 -41.13 -10.70
CA SER A 70 -4.79 -41.22 -12.09
C SER A 70 -5.38 -40.25 -13.10
N GLU A 71 -6.45 -39.55 -12.80
CA GLU A 71 -7.10 -38.66 -13.75
C GLU A 71 -7.01 -37.20 -13.30
N ARG A 72 -6.13 -36.48 -13.98
CA ARG A 72 -6.12 -35.01 -13.88
C ARG A 72 -7.21 -34.49 -14.81
N ILE A 73 -8.30 -34.00 -14.25
CA ILE A 73 -9.36 -33.36 -15.01
C ILE A 73 -9.05 -31.86 -15.07
N LEU A 74 -8.83 -31.35 -16.27
CA LEU A 74 -8.78 -29.93 -16.56
C LEU A 74 -10.22 -29.42 -16.69
N ARG A 75 -10.64 -28.56 -15.77
CA ARG A 75 -11.94 -27.90 -15.88
C ARG A 75 -11.70 -26.43 -16.25
N PRO A 76 -12.25 -25.97 -17.38
CA PRO A 76 -12.24 -24.54 -17.68
C PRO A 76 -13.12 -23.81 -16.68
N ILE A 77 -12.52 -22.87 -15.94
CA ILE A 77 -13.26 -21.92 -15.11
C ILE A 77 -13.31 -20.61 -15.90
N LYS A 78 -14.51 -20.10 -16.13
CA LYS A 78 -14.69 -18.81 -16.80
C LYS A 78 -14.31 -17.67 -15.84
N LEU A 79 -13.07 -17.22 -15.89
CA LEU A 79 -12.61 -16.02 -15.17
C LEU A 79 -13.43 -14.77 -15.52
N PHE A 80 -14.00 -14.72 -16.71
CA PHE A 80 -14.78 -13.57 -17.18
C PHE A 80 -16.15 -13.41 -16.52
N ASN A 81 -16.65 -14.43 -15.84
CA ASN A 81 -17.80 -14.24 -14.97
C ASN A 81 -17.44 -13.47 -13.69
N PHE A 82 -16.14 -13.26 -13.41
CA PHE A 82 -15.74 -12.50 -12.21
C PHE A 82 -16.14 -11.03 -12.30
N GLU A 83 -15.96 -10.38 -13.46
CA GLU A 83 -16.44 -9.01 -13.65
C GLU A 83 -17.97 -8.93 -13.63
N ASP A 84 -18.65 -9.87 -14.28
CA ASP A 84 -20.12 -9.94 -14.27
C ASP A 84 -20.68 -10.25 -12.88
N GLU A 85 -19.99 -11.06 -12.09
CA GLU A 85 -20.44 -11.45 -10.75
C GLU A 85 -19.95 -10.52 -9.64
N PHE A 86 -18.79 -9.86 -9.81
CA PHE A 86 -18.10 -9.06 -8.79
C PHE A 86 -17.79 -7.63 -9.23
N GLY A 87 -18.15 -7.22 -10.44
CA GLY A 87 -17.90 -5.84 -10.93
C GLY A 87 -18.50 -4.76 -10.03
N ASP A 88 -19.63 -5.09 -9.37
CA ASP A 88 -20.28 -4.20 -8.40
C ASP A 88 -19.85 -4.44 -6.95
N TYR A 89 -18.75 -5.16 -6.74
CA TYR A 89 -18.24 -5.48 -5.42
C TYR A 89 -16.88 -4.85 -5.15
N VAL A 90 -16.66 -4.52 -3.90
CA VAL A 90 -15.36 -4.09 -3.37
C VAL A 90 -14.83 -5.13 -2.39
N ASN A 91 -13.53 -5.37 -2.39
CA ASN A 91 -12.86 -6.22 -1.42
C ASN A 91 -12.51 -5.47 -0.12
N ASP A 92 -11.96 -6.17 0.88
CA ASP A 92 -11.54 -5.55 2.15
C ASP A 92 -10.65 -4.32 1.98
N GLU A 93 -9.74 -4.34 1.01
CA GLU A 93 -8.80 -3.24 0.78
C GLU A 93 -9.49 -2.05 0.10
N GLN A 94 -10.29 -2.32 -0.91
CA GLN A 94 -11.09 -1.29 -1.59
C GLN A 94 -12.09 -0.65 -0.62
N LEU A 95 -12.81 -1.48 0.17
CA LEU A 95 -13.71 -0.98 1.20
C LEU A 95 -12.98 -0.10 2.22
N ALA A 96 -11.81 -0.52 2.67
CA ALA A 96 -10.99 0.26 3.60
C ALA A 96 -10.60 1.62 3.01
N ARG A 97 -10.25 1.68 1.72
CA ARG A 97 -9.95 2.92 1.01
C ARG A 97 -11.16 3.83 0.91
N GLU A 98 -12.30 3.29 0.48
CA GLU A 98 -13.57 4.03 0.38
C GLU A 98 -14.03 4.61 1.73
N LEU A 99 -13.79 3.89 2.81
CA LEU A 99 -14.16 4.29 4.16
C LEU A 99 -13.06 5.08 4.89
N PHE A 100 -11.87 5.24 4.27
CA PHE A 100 -10.71 5.90 4.88
C PHE A 100 -10.26 5.28 6.21
N VAL A 101 -10.38 3.98 6.32
CA VAL A 101 -9.90 3.20 7.46
C VAL A 101 -8.76 2.27 7.04
N SER A 102 -8.17 1.54 7.99
CA SER A 102 -7.17 0.52 7.65
C SER A 102 -7.86 -0.78 7.22
N THR A 103 -7.20 -1.55 6.34
CA THR A 103 -7.65 -2.91 6.01
C THR A 103 -7.75 -3.78 7.26
N GLY A 104 -6.86 -3.57 8.25
CA GLY A 104 -6.94 -4.22 9.55
C GLY A 104 -8.22 -3.88 10.32
N THR A 105 -8.71 -2.63 10.20
CA THR A 105 -9.99 -2.20 10.80
C THR A 105 -11.15 -2.97 10.18
N VAL A 106 -11.20 -3.06 8.84
CA VAL A 106 -12.25 -3.83 8.13
C VAL A 106 -12.21 -5.30 8.55
N LYS A 107 -11.03 -5.92 8.55
CA LYS A 107 -10.87 -7.32 9.00
C LYS A 107 -11.29 -7.54 10.45
N ASN A 108 -11.03 -6.59 11.34
CA ASN A 108 -11.51 -6.66 12.72
C ASN A 108 -13.03 -6.55 12.80
N TRP A 109 -13.66 -5.71 11.99
CA TRP A 109 -15.11 -5.63 11.93
C TRP A 109 -15.75 -6.94 11.48
N VAL A 110 -15.17 -7.60 10.46
CA VAL A 110 -15.62 -8.93 10.02
C VAL A 110 -15.41 -9.96 11.12
N LYS A 111 -14.23 -9.99 11.74
CA LYS A 111 -13.90 -10.93 12.83
C LYS A 111 -14.86 -10.78 14.02
N ASN A 112 -15.25 -9.56 14.36
CA ASN A 112 -16.17 -9.25 15.46
C ASN A 112 -17.63 -9.28 15.00
N GLN A 113 -17.92 -9.72 13.78
CA GLN A 113 -19.26 -9.77 13.18
C GLN A 113 -20.00 -8.43 13.18
N SER A 114 -19.28 -7.32 13.26
CA SER A 114 -19.87 -5.99 13.23
C SER A 114 -20.13 -5.47 11.81
N ILE A 115 -19.58 -6.15 10.80
CA ILE A 115 -20.02 -6.14 9.40
C ILE A 115 -19.95 -7.57 8.87
N VAL A 116 -20.85 -7.89 7.95
CA VAL A 116 -20.88 -9.20 7.28
C VAL A 116 -20.62 -8.99 5.79
N PRO A 117 -19.64 -9.69 5.19
CA PRO A 117 -19.42 -9.64 3.75
C PRO A 117 -20.64 -10.17 2.98
N ASP A 118 -20.93 -9.58 1.83
CA ASP A 118 -22.02 -10.05 0.95
C ASP A 118 -21.66 -11.34 0.23
N LYS A 119 -20.37 -11.50 -0.11
CA LYS A 119 -19.81 -12.72 -0.66
C LYS A 119 -18.47 -13.02 -0.02
N GLN A 120 -18.14 -14.30 0.07
CA GLN A 120 -16.84 -14.77 0.52
C GLN A 120 -16.34 -15.85 -0.44
N LEU A 121 -15.08 -15.72 -0.86
CA LEU A 121 -14.41 -16.70 -1.69
C LEU A 121 -13.26 -17.34 -0.91
N PRO A 122 -13.16 -18.67 -0.87
CA PRO A 122 -12.01 -19.35 -0.31
C PRO A 122 -10.78 -19.12 -1.19
N PHE A 123 -9.66 -18.77 -0.57
CA PHE A 123 -8.39 -18.62 -1.24
C PHE A 123 -7.27 -19.21 -0.38
N GLY A 124 -6.95 -20.46 -0.61
CA GLY A 124 -6.08 -21.23 0.27
C GLY A 124 -6.67 -21.28 1.70
N ASP A 125 -5.84 -20.95 2.69
CA ASP A 125 -6.25 -20.89 4.10
C ASP A 125 -7.00 -19.60 4.47
N LYS A 126 -7.32 -18.75 3.50
CA LYS A 126 -7.93 -17.43 3.73
C LYS A 126 -9.27 -17.33 3.01
N MET A 127 -10.16 -16.52 3.58
CA MET A 127 -11.38 -16.10 2.92
C MET A 127 -11.19 -14.68 2.39
N LEU A 128 -11.49 -14.47 1.12
CA LEU A 128 -11.57 -13.14 0.52
C LEU A 128 -13.00 -12.63 0.69
N ASN A 129 -13.12 -11.45 1.27
CA ASN A 129 -14.40 -10.83 1.54
C ASN A 129 -14.74 -9.82 0.45
N TYR A 130 -16.00 -9.81 0.04
CA TYR A 130 -16.54 -8.90 -0.96
C TYR A 130 -17.83 -8.25 -0.45
N TYR A 131 -17.97 -6.96 -0.72
CA TYR A 131 -19.10 -6.15 -0.30
C TYR A 131 -19.67 -5.45 -1.53
N LYS A 132 -20.99 -5.40 -1.65
CA LYS A 132 -21.61 -4.63 -2.73
C LYS A 132 -21.22 -3.17 -2.64
N GLN A 133 -20.92 -2.55 -3.77
CA GLN A 133 -20.59 -1.12 -3.84
C GLN A 133 -21.68 -0.25 -3.20
N SER A 134 -22.95 -0.61 -3.37
CA SER A 134 -24.09 0.08 -2.77
C SER A 134 -24.07 0.08 -1.23
N ARG A 135 -23.51 -0.98 -0.61
CA ARG A 135 -23.44 -1.08 0.85
C ARG A 135 -22.32 -0.24 1.50
N VAL A 136 -21.40 0.27 0.72
CA VAL A 136 -20.31 1.13 1.25
C VAL A 136 -20.89 2.32 2.02
N HIS A 137 -21.97 2.91 1.52
CA HIS A 137 -22.65 4.02 2.20
C HIS A 137 -23.29 3.57 3.52
N GLU A 138 -24.02 2.46 3.51
CA GLU A 138 -24.65 1.89 4.70
C GLU A 138 -23.62 1.57 5.79
N ILE A 139 -22.50 0.91 5.41
CA ILE A 139 -21.41 0.60 6.34
C ILE A 139 -20.79 1.88 6.90
N ARG A 140 -20.66 2.95 6.09
CA ARG A 140 -20.17 4.24 6.54
C ARG A 140 -21.08 4.83 7.65
N GLU A 141 -22.38 4.77 7.44
CA GLU A 141 -23.36 5.25 8.42
C GLU A 141 -23.40 4.40 9.69
N GLU A 142 -23.43 3.05 9.55
CA GLU A 142 -23.38 2.11 10.67
C GLU A 142 -22.14 2.32 11.57
N LYS A 143 -21.00 2.67 10.96
CA LYS A 143 -19.76 2.93 11.68
C LYS A 143 -19.56 4.39 12.06
N ASN A 144 -20.56 5.25 11.82
CA ASN A 144 -20.50 6.69 12.08
C ASN A 144 -19.26 7.35 11.46
N LEU A 145 -18.89 6.94 10.24
CA LEU A 145 -17.74 7.46 9.56
C LEU A 145 -18.09 8.69 8.73
N LYS A 146 -17.26 9.72 8.85
CA LYS A 146 -17.41 10.96 8.09
C LYS A 146 -17.30 10.70 6.58
N LEU A 147 -18.20 11.30 5.81
CA LEU A 147 -18.07 11.32 4.35
C LEU A 147 -16.85 12.13 3.96
N ARG A 148 -15.96 11.52 3.18
CA ARG A 148 -14.75 12.15 2.67
C ARG A 148 -14.78 12.16 1.15
N SER A 149 -14.35 13.26 0.56
CA SER A 149 -14.37 13.49 -0.88
C SER A 149 -13.20 14.37 -1.28
N GLU A 150 -13.04 14.61 -2.57
CA GLU A 150 -12.08 15.60 -3.05
C GLU A 150 -12.34 16.98 -2.44
N ALA A 151 -13.59 17.36 -2.25
CA ALA A 151 -13.94 18.65 -1.65
C ALA A 151 -13.45 18.76 -0.19
N THR A 152 -13.45 17.68 0.57
CA THR A 152 -13.02 17.64 1.97
C THR A 152 -11.53 17.35 2.16
N ARG A 153 -10.78 17.03 1.09
CA ARG A 153 -9.41 16.52 1.12
C ARG A 153 -8.46 17.37 1.98
N ARG A 154 -8.50 18.68 1.81
CA ARG A 154 -7.69 19.63 2.61
C ARG A 154 -8.05 19.54 4.11
N ALA A 155 -9.32 19.62 4.43
CA ALA A 155 -9.77 19.54 5.83
C ALA A 155 -9.44 18.19 6.47
N ASP A 156 -9.60 17.10 5.72
CA ASP A 156 -9.26 15.74 6.16
C ASP A 156 -7.76 15.57 6.42
N PHE A 157 -6.92 16.25 5.64
CA PHE A 157 -5.48 16.24 5.88
C PHE A 157 -5.10 16.97 7.18
N PHE A 158 -5.69 18.13 7.43
CA PHE A 158 -5.47 18.84 8.70
C PHE A 158 -5.97 18.02 9.90
N GLU A 159 -7.18 17.45 9.82
CA GLU A 159 -7.72 16.55 10.85
C GLU A 159 -6.77 15.37 11.14
N PHE A 160 -6.16 14.80 10.09
CA PHE A 160 -5.17 13.73 10.23
C PHE A 160 -3.88 14.21 10.93
N LEU A 161 -3.44 15.44 10.69
CA LEU A 161 -2.26 16.00 11.36
C LEU A 161 -2.56 16.36 12.82
N GLU A 162 -3.74 16.87 13.12
CA GLU A 162 -4.18 17.23 14.48
C GLU A 162 -4.24 16.03 15.44
N GLN A 163 -4.41 14.81 14.93
CA GLN A 163 -4.43 13.60 15.76
C GLN A 163 -3.11 13.39 16.52
N ARG A 164 -1.98 13.97 16.05
CA ARG A 164 -0.66 13.90 16.69
C ARG A 164 -0.25 12.52 17.20
N ASP A 165 -0.64 11.47 16.44
CA ASP A 165 -0.32 10.08 16.76
C ASP A 165 1.16 9.80 16.42
N TYR A 166 2.04 10.20 17.34
CA TYR A 166 3.49 10.07 17.23
C TYR A 166 4.01 8.98 18.16
N THR A 167 4.06 7.75 17.71
CA THR A 167 4.78 6.69 18.44
C THR A 167 6.28 7.01 18.46
N PHE A 168 6.82 7.40 17.30
CA PHE A 168 8.18 7.91 17.08
C PHE A 168 8.12 9.23 16.29
N SER A 169 9.26 9.92 16.17
CA SER A 169 9.36 11.18 15.43
C SER A 169 9.22 11.01 13.89
N PHE A 170 9.09 9.79 13.40
CA PHE A 170 9.18 9.43 11.98
C PHE A 170 8.23 10.25 11.10
N LYS A 171 6.97 10.38 11.50
CA LYS A 171 5.95 11.15 10.77
C LYS A 171 6.30 12.64 10.70
N ILE A 172 6.86 13.19 11.77
CA ILE A 172 7.22 14.60 11.86
C ILE A 172 8.34 14.92 10.88
N ILE A 173 9.45 14.18 10.97
CA ILE A 173 10.63 14.41 10.12
C ILE A 173 10.29 14.13 8.66
N PHE A 174 9.59 13.04 8.39
CA PHE A 174 9.15 12.68 7.04
C PHE A 174 8.34 13.81 6.40
N LEU A 175 7.32 14.34 7.10
CA LEU A 175 6.48 15.40 6.54
C LEU A 175 7.25 16.72 6.33
N LEU A 176 8.13 17.07 7.25
CA LEU A 176 9.00 18.24 7.09
C LEU A 176 9.88 18.13 5.84
N LEU A 177 10.47 16.96 5.61
CA LEU A 177 11.29 16.71 4.43
C LEU A 177 10.46 16.62 3.14
N MET A 178 9.26 16.03 3.18
CA MET A 178 8.33 16.10 2.07
C MET A 178 8.04 17.54 1.67
N LEU A 179 7.69 18.40 2.63
CA LEU A 179 7.41 19.82 2.36
C LEU A 179 8.65 20.62 1.95
N LYS A 180 9.85 20.22 2.39
CA LYS A 180 11.10 20.83 1.98
C LYS A 180 11.42 20.60 0.51
N HIS A 181 11.27 19.35 0.06
CA HIS A 181 11.69 18.90 -1.26
C HIS A 181 10.56 18.88 -2.30
N ALA A 182 9.32 19.17 -1.89
CA ALA A 182 8.20 19.21 -2.81
C ALA A 182 8.43 20.28 -3.90
N ASP A 183 8.35 19.85 -5.14
CA ASP A 183 8.34 20.75 -6.28
C ASP A 183 6.94 21.40 -6.47
N LYS A 184 6.77 22.12 -7.58
CA LYS A 184 5.51 22.82 -7.87
C LYS A 184 4.32 21.88 -8.01
N THR A 185 4.56 20.62 -8.34
CA THR A 185 3.53 19.58 -8.50
C THR A 185 3.32 18.74 -7.24
N GLY A 186 4.09 18.99 -6.18
CA GLY A 186 4.05 18.23 -4.94
C GLY A 186 4.84 16.93 -5.01
N GLU A 187 5.70 16.76 -6.02
CA GLU A 187 6.57 15.60 -6.17
C GLU A 187 7.89 15.80 -5.45
N VAL A 188 8.42 14.71 -4.89
CA VAL A 188 9.67 14.66 -4.11
C VAL A 188 10.50 13.48 -4.58
N SER A 189 11.81 13.69 -4.83
CA SER A 189 12.72 12.56 -5.06
C SER A 189 12.86 11.74 -3.78
N LEU A 190 12.56 10.44 -3.89
CA LEU A 190 12.70 9.50 -2.78
C LEU A 190 14.16 9.42 -2.31
N THR A 191 15.10 9.41 -3.24
CA THR A 191 16.54 9.40 -2.92
C THR A 191 16.94 10.62 -2.09
N LEU A 192 16.55 11.85 -2.48
CA LEU A 192 16.88 13.06 -1.73
C LEU A 192 16.24 13.05 -0.34
N LEU A 193 14.97 12.62 -0.24
CA LEU A 193 14.29 12.52 1.04
C LEU A 193 14.99 11.55 1.98
N ILE A 194 15.39 10.38 1.47
CA ILE A 194 16.11 9.37 2.27
C ILE A 194 17.46 9.89 2.74
N ASP A 195 18.19 10.60 1.90
CA ASP A 195 19.51 11.15 2.24
C ASP A 195 19.41 12.19 3.35
N ASP A 196 18.45 13.10 3.27
CA ASP A 196 18.24 14.09 4.34
C ASP A 196 17.71 13.43 5.62
N TYR A 197 16.80 12.45 5.49
CA TYR A 197 16.28 11.71 6.64
C TYR A 197 17.41 10.95 7.37
N GLN A 198 18.26 10.25 6.62
CA GLN A 198 19.44 9.58 7.15
C GLN A 198 20.39 10.56 7.84
N SER A 199 20.71 11.67 7.17
CA SER A 199 21.63 12.68 7.68
C SER A 199 21.15 13.30 8.98
N PHE A 200 19.86 13.60 9.09
CA PHE A 200 19.25 14.14 10.30
C PHE A 200 19.43 13.21 11.51
N TYR A 201 19.08 11.92 11.36
CA TYR A 201 19.19 10.99 12.48
C TYR A 201 20.64 10.60 12.80
N LYS A 202 21.55 10.60 11.82
CA LYS A 202 22.99 10.42 12.05
C LYS A 202 23.58 11.60 12.83
N ASP A 203 23.20 12.83 12.51
CA ASP A 203 23.65 14.01 13.23
C ASP A 203 23.25 13.94 14.70
N LEU A 204 21.98 13.60 14.98
CA LEU A 204 21.49 13.39 16.35
C LEU A 204 22.26 12.28 17.08
N LEU A 205 22.45 11.14 16.42
CA LEU A 205 23.15 10.00 17.02
C LEU A 205 24.61 10.37 17.34
N THR A 206 25.28 11.06 16.43
CA THR A 206 26.68 11.50 16.59
C THR A 206 26.82 12.54 17.71
N LYS A 207 25.93 13.54 17.74
CA LYS A 207 26.01 14.64 18.73
C LYS A 207 25.58 14.23 20.13
N TYR A 208 24.55 13.39 20.23
CA TYR A 208 23.87 13.14 21.51
C TYR A 208 23.91 11.67 21.95
N GLY A 209 24.52 10.77 21.15
CA GLY A 209 24.58 9.33 21.42
C GLY A 209 23.24 8.61 21.28
N LYS A 210 22.18 9.31 20.91
CA LYS A 210 20.85 8.77 20.62
C LYS A 210 20.10 9.71 19.65
N ALA A 211 19.32 9.13 18.78
CA ALA A 211 18.57 9.85 17.75
C ALA A 211 17.05 9.77 17.95
N GLU A 212 16.59 8.85 18.80
CA GLU A 212 15.16 8.55 18.97
C GLU A 212 14.90 7.90 20.34
N LYS A 213 13.63 7.65 20.67
CA LYS A 213 13.25 6.85 21.85
C LYS A 213 14.00 5.52 21.92
N PRO A 214 14.18 4.95 23.12
CA PRO A 214 14.69 3.60 23.26
C PRO A 214 13.95 2.60 22.39
N ASN A 215 14.64 1.58 21.90
CA ASN A 215 14.11 0.55 21.00
C ASN A 215 13.76 1.00 19.57
N SER A 216 14.05 2.24 19.20
CA SER A 216 13.96 2.66 17.80
C SER A 216 15.15 2.11 16.99
N PRO A 217 14.94 1.56 15.80
CA PRO A 217 16.05 1.14 14.93
C PRO A 217 16.94 2.33 14.50
N LEU A 218 16.44 3.58 14.57
CA LEU A 218 17.21 4.78 14.24
C LEU A 218 18.28 5.15 15.29
N ASN A 219 18.33 4.46 16.43
CA ASN A 219 19.43 4.55 17.38
C ASN A 219 20.61 3.60 17.03
N ASN A 220 20.50 2.84 15.95
CA ASN A 220 21.52 1.92 15.49
C ASN A 220 22.20 2.49 14.22
N GLU A 221 23.52 2.70 14.31
CA GLU A 221 24.32 3.25 13.23
C GLU A 221 24.36 2.34 12.00
N GLU A 222 24.43 1.02 12.19
CA GLU A 222 24.40 0.04 11.08
C GLU A 222 23.07 0.11 10.32
N PHE A 223 21.96 0.27 11.05
CA PHE A 223 20.64 0.46 10.44
C PHE A 223 20.57 1.75 9.64
N LEU A 224 21.08 2.85 10.20
CA LEU A 224 21.13 4.15 9.50
C LEU A 224 22.05 4.13 8.28
N ASN A 225 23.10 3.30 8.28
CA ASN A 225 24.00 3.15 7.15
C ASN A 225 23.44 2.31 6.01
N ASP A 226 22.46 1.44 6.28
CA ASP A 226 21.78 0.62 5.28
C ASP A 226 20.60 1.39 4.65
N LYS A 227 20.89 2.10 3.55
CA LYS A 227 19.86 2.87 2.83
C LYS A 227 18.67 2.02 2.39
N SER A 228 18.88 0.77 2.01
CA SER A 228 17.79 -0.12 1.56
C SER A 228 16.83 -0.44 2.70
N ARG A 229 17.37 -0.79 3.88
CA ARG A 229 16.54 -1.04 5.08
C ARG A 229 15.85 0.23 5.56
N LEU A 230 16.55 1.37 5.52
CA LEU A 230 16.01 2.67 5.90
C LEU A 230 14.84 3.06 4.98
N THR A 231 15.03 2.98 3.66
CA THR A 231 13.99 3.24 2.66
C THR A 231 12.75 2.37 2.91
N LYS A 232 12.96 1.06 3.08
CA LYS A 232 11.86 0.14 3.39
C LYS A 232 11.13 0.52 4.67
N SER A 233 11.86 0.91 5.72
CA SER A 233 11.30 1.35 6.99
C SER A 233 10.45 2.61 6.82
N ILE A 234 10.93 3.61 6.08
CA ILE A 234 10.21 4.87 5.84
C ILE A 234 8.93 4.60 5.03
N LEU A 235 9.01 3.77 3.99
CA LEU A 235 7.84 3.42 3.18
C LEU A 235 6.80 2.60 3.96
N GLN A 236 7.22 1.74 4.88
CA GLN A 236 6.32 0.99 5.76
C GLN A 236 5.74 1.83 6.89
N ASN A 237 6.50 2.79 7.40
CA ASN A 237 6.10 3.74 8.42
C ASN A 237 7.15 4.87 8.50
N PRO A 238 6.84 6.12 8.17
CA PRO A 238 5.50 6.76 8.24
C PRO A 238 4.72 6.87 6.93
N PHE A 239 5.34 6.65 5.74
CA PHE A 239 4.71 6.91 4.46
C PHE A 239 3.37 6.17 4.29
N GLU A 240 3.29 4.89 4.65
CA GLU A 240 2.06 4.08 4.54
C GLU A 240 0.85 4.75 5.22
N LYS A 241 1.05 5.48 6.31
CA LYS A 241 -0.03 6.20 7.00
C LYS A 241 -0.66 7.30 6.12
N PHE A 242 0.15 7.97 5.31
CA PHE A 242 -0.31 8.99 4.36
C PHE A 242 -0.89 8.35 3.09
N GLU A 243 -0.25 7.31 2.57
CA GLU A 243 -0.69 6.58 1.39
C GLU A 243 -2.06 5.94 1.60
N ARG A 244 -2.25 5.26 2.73
CA ARG A 244 -3.53 4.64 3.11
C ARG A 244 -4.69 5.63 3.18
N LYS A 245 -4.42 6.88 3.52
CA LYS A 245 -5.40 7.97 3.57
C LYS A 245 -5.51 8.71 2.24
N SER A 246 -4.83 8.25 1.21
CA SER A 246 -4.76 8.89 -0.11
C SER A 246 -4.30 10.35 -0.06
N PHE A 247 -3.39 10.67 0.87
CA PHE A 247 -2.75 11.98 0.93
C PHE A 247 -1.44 12.04 0.17
N MET A 248 -0.80 10.87 -0.03
CA MET A 248 0.45 10.74 -0.76
C MET A 248 0.47 9.45 -1.57
N TYR A 249 1.30 9.41 -2.60
CA TYR A 249 1.50 8.27 -3.51
C TYR A 249 2.98 7.98 -3.73
N HIS A 250 3.30 6.73 -4.00
CA HIS A 250 4.63 6.30 -4.36
C HIS A 250 4.67 5.91 -5.84
N ALA A 251 5.33 6.71 -6.67
CA ALA A 251 5.62 6.38 -8.06
C ALA A 251 6.92 5.55 -8.11
N LYS A 252 6.77 4.23 -7.95
CA LYS A 252 7.90 3.29 -7.79
C LYS A 252 8.90 3.35 -8.93
N ASP A 253 8.40 3.45 -10.17
CA ASP A 253 9.24 3.42 -11.37
C ASP A 253 9.99 4.75 -11.61
N LEU A 254 9.61 5.81 -10.92
CA LEU A 254 10.17 7.15 -11.08
C LEU A 254 11.04 7.61 -9.90
N ASP A 255 11.26 6.76 -8.90
CA ASP A 255 11.94 7.13 -7.64
C ASP A 255 11.34 8.38 -6.98
N LYS A 256 10.02 8.50 -6.99
CA LYS A 256 9.32 9.68 -6.47
C LYS A 256 8.22 9.33 -5.50
N LEU A 257 8.11 10.18 -4.47
CA LEU A 257 6.90 10.32 -3.66
C LEU A 257 6.17 11.58 -4.11
N ALA A 258 4.86 11.59 -4.03
CA ALA A 258 4.05 12.74 -4.38
C ALA A 258 2.92 12.95 -3.38
N PHE A 259 2.57 14.19 -3.10
CA PHE A 259 1.27 14.50 -2.50
C PHE A 259 0.15 14.16 -3.48
N ASP A 260 -1.02 13.83 -2.94
CA ASP A 260 -2.23 13.73 -3.77
C ASP A 260 -2.45 15.04 -4.54
N ALA A 261 -2.68 14.95 -5.85
CA ALA A 261 -2.76 16.11 -6.71
C ALA A 261 -3.88 17.07 -6.28
N VAL A 262 -5.05 16.51 -5.91
CA VAL A 262 -6.19 17.31 -5.43
C VAL A 262 -5.88 17.97 -4.09
N LEU A 263 -5.18 17.27 -3.21
CA LEU A 263 -4.72 17.85 -1.95
C LEU A 263 -3.73 18.98 -2.20
N TRP A 264 -2.72 18.73 -3.03
CA TRP A 264 -1.64 19.69 -3.27
C TRP A 264 -2.16 20.98 -3.91
N GLU A 265 -3.08 20.86 -4.87
CA GLU A 265 -3.73 22.01 -5.52
C GLU A 265 -4.55 22.86 -4.53
N LYS A 266 -5.12 22.22 -3.49
CA LYS A 266 -5.94 22.90 -2.47
C LYS A 266 -5.14 23.45 -1.30
N LEU A 267 -3.86 23.07 -1.16
CA LEU A 267 -2.99 23.62 -0.13
C LEU A 267 -2.45 24.97 -0.57
N GLU A 268 -2.79 26.00 0.16
CA GLU A 268 -2.24 27.34 -0.01
C GLU A 268 -0.84 27.44 0.62
N SER A 269 -0.06 28.43 0.22
CA SER A 269 1.25 28.69 0.83
C SER A 269 1.15 28.89 2.35
N SER A 270 0.09 29.55 2.80
CA SER A 270 -0.21 29.73 4.22
C SER A 270 -0.45 28.41 4.96
N ASP A 271 -1.07 27.43 4.30
CA ASP A 271 -1.27 26.09 4.85
C ASP A 271 0.06 25.36 5.02
N ILE A 272 0.91 25.43 4.00
CA ILE A 272 2.23 24.80 4.02
C ILE A 272 3.07 25.38 5.16
N GLU A 273 3.04 26.69 5.34
CA GLU A 273 3.72 27.35 6.46
C GLU A 273 3.14 26.92 7.81
N LEU A 274 1.83 26.85 7.93
CA LEU A 274 1.15 26.40 9.16
C LEU A 274 1.56 24.95 9.50
N ILE A 275 1.57 24.06 8.51
CA ILE A 275 1.96 22.66 8.70
C ILE A 275 3.44 22.57 9.10
N ARG A 276 4.31 23.31 8.43
CA ARG A 276 5.74 23.37 8.79
C ARG A 276 5.94 23.84 10.23
N LYS A 277 5.26 24.92 10.62
CA LYS A 277 5.32 25.44 11.99
C LYS A 277 4.85 24.42 13.01
N GLN A 278 3.69 23.79 12.76
CA GLN A 278 3.14 22.74 13.63
C GLN A 278 4.13 21.58 13.78
N MET A 279 4.64 21.05 12.66
CA MET A 279 5.58 19.92 12.68
C MET A 279 6.90 20.31 13.36
N PHE A 280 7.34 21.55 13.22
CA PHE A 280 8.53 22.04 13.90
C PHE A 280 8.32 22.12 15.42
N GLU A 281 7.20 22.64 15.88
CA GLU A 281 6.86 22.71 17.31
C GLU A 281 6.68 21.31 17.91
N ASP A 282 5.98 20.41 17.20
CA ASP A 282 5.82 19.03 17.62
C ASP A 282 7.17 18.29 17.67
N GLY A 283 8.05 18.52 16.68
CA GLY A 283 9.41 18.00 16.65
C GLY A 283 10.23 18.49 17.82
N LYS A 284 10.25 19.81 18.07
CA LYS A 284 10.94 20.38 19.22
C LYS A 284 10.48 19.74 20.52
N SER A 285 9.19 19.73 20.77
CA SER A 285 8.61 19.11 21.98
C SER A 285 8.96 17.62 22.12
N TYR A 286 8.94 16.88 20.99
CA TYR A 286 9.27 15.47 20.98
C TYR A 286 10.75 15.21 21.32
N PHE A 287 11.68 15.89 20.63
CA PHE A 287 13.10 15.66 20.79
C PHE A 287 13.63 16.21 22.11
N ASP A 288 13.10 17.33 22.61
CA ASP A 288 13.42 17.86 23.96
C ASP A 288 13.09 16.82 25.03
N LYS A 289 11.97 16.12 24.87
CA LYS A 289 11.55 15.09 25.82
C LYS A 289 12.35 13.78 25.74
N TYR A 290 12.70 13.32 24.54
CA TYR A 290 13.21 11.97 24.33
C TYR A 290 14.68 11.90 23.94
N VAL A 291 15.25 12.94 23.42
CA VAL A 291 16.66 13.03 23.04
C VAL A 291 17.38 14.02 23.95
N ARG A 292 17.24 15.30 23.73
CA ARG A 292 17.85 16.36 24.54
C ARG A 292 17.17 17.69 24.23
N GLU A 293 17.15 18.59 25.21
CA GLU A 293 16.72 19.97 25.03
C GLU A 293 17.50 20.65 23.88
N ASN A 294 16.78 21.31 23.00
CA ASN A 294 17.26 21.98 21.78
C ASN A 294 17.87 21.07 20.69
N ALA A 295 17.92 19.74 20.88
CA ALA A 295 18.52 18.81 19.91
C ALA A 295 17.91 18.95 18.52
N PHE A 296 16.58 19.09 18.43
CA PHE A 296 15.87 19.24 17.17
C PHE A 296 16.24 20.53 16.46
N SER A 297 16.18 21.66 17.16
CA SER A 297 16.48 22.98 16.60
C SER A 297 17.92 23.07 16.08
N GLU A 298 18.87 22.53 16.82
CA GLU A 298 20.28 22.52 16.45
C GLU A 298 20.58 21.64 15.24
N SER A 299 19.93 20.48 15.15
CA SER A 299 20.12 19.55 14.03
C SER A 299 19.29 19.94 12.81
N PHE A 300 18.08 20.49 13.00
CA PHE A 300 17.19 20.83 11.88
C PHE A 300 17.59 22.13 11.17
N LEU A 301 18.32 23.04 11.84
CA LEU A 301 18.87 24.25 11.21
C LEU A 301 19.82 23.91 10.03
N MET A 302 20.46 22.74 10.04
CA MET A 302 21.30 22.30 8.93
C MET A 302 20.51 21.90 7.69
N PHE A 303 19.18 21.80 7.78
CA PHE A 303 18.28 21.39 6.72
C PHE A 303 17.34 22.51 6.22
N GLN A 304 17.48 23.72 6.73
CA GLN A 304 16.81 24.91 6.20
C GLN A 304 17.60 25.50 5.01
#